data_19e4f4275bfa4c8a31623dddba83c7bf
#
_entry.id   19e4f4275bfa4c8a31623dddba83c7bf
#
_cell.length_a   1.000
_cell.length_b   1.000
_cell.length_c   1.000
_cell.angle_alpha   90.00
_cell.angle_beta   90.00
_cell.angle_gamma   90.00
#
_symmetry.space_group_name_H-M   'P 1'
#
loop_
_entity.id
_entity.type
_entity.pdbx_description
1 polymer ?
#
loop_
_entity_poly.entity_id
_entity_poly.type
_entity_poly.pdbx_seq_one_letter_code
_entity_poly.pdbx_strand_id
1 'polypeptide(L)'
;MIKINQLKLPVGHSQKDLEDKIRKTLRIPSKETFHYEVMRRSLDARKKPSLFYVYCIYVTIRQENSIVKKLHQPSVSLVTETGYRFSEMGQERLNRRPVIVGAGPCGLFAAWQLTLAGYAPLILERGKQVEDRSADVERFWKTGILQPDSNVQFGEGGAGTFSDGKLNTVVKDPSGRNRYVLETFVKFGAPSDILYDAKPHIGTDILAKVIKNMRDYLIKHGAEFRFQTCLKDIQIKENALQALVTEDDTVIPADVAILALGHSARDTFMMLHQHQLPMEAKNFAVGFRVEHPQQMIDDAMYGNGKRNALRLPAAPYKVTSNFPNGRGVYSFCMCPGGYVVNASSMKEKTCVNGMSYSGRSGKNANSAIIVSVSPADYGAQDPLDGMHFQETLEHKTYQLGNGKIPQQLFGDYRQNIASQGYGDFNSQTKGQTCFANLRGLMTEDMEHSFLLGMEHFSNIIPQFDRSDAILSGMETRTSSPVRIMRDTNGESRVHGIYPGGEGAGYAGGIMSAAMDGLRLADDVMKRYHPVY
;
A
#
# COMPACT_ATOMS: atom_id res chain seq x y z
N MET A 1 5.23 29.95 -12.38
CA MET A 1 4.14 30.00 -11.36
C MET A 1 4.71 30.37 -10.01
N ILE A 2 3.90 30.96 -9.14
CA ILE A 2 4.26 31.27 -7.75
C ILE A 2 3.77 30.13 -6.86
N LYS A 3 4.66 29.56 -6.07
CA LYS A 3 4.33 28.57 -5.04
C LYS A 3 4.14 29.27 -3.70
N ILE A 4 2.99 29.04 -3.05
CA ILE A 4 2.72 29.46 -1.67
C ILE A 4 2.69 28.21 -0.80
N ASN A 5 3.59 28.13 0.17
CA ASN A 5 3.60 27.07 1.18
C ASN A 5 2.98 27.55 2.49
N GLN A 6 2.45 26.59 3.29
CA GLN A 6 1.95 26.83 4.65
C GLN A 6 0.81 27.88 4.73
N LEU A 7 0.00 28.00 3.67
CA LEU A 7 -1.17 28.86 3.71
C LEU A 7 -2.23 28.25 4.62
N LYS A 8 -2.50 28.87 5.75
CA LYS A 8 -3.33 28.31 6.83
C LYS A 8 -4.69 29.01 6.90
N LEU A 9 -5.77 28.20 6.93
CA LEU A 9 -7.16 28.64 7.08
C LEU A 9 -7.91 27.75 8.07
N PRO A 10 -8.88 28.26 8.85
CA PRO A 10 -9.72 27.44 9.72
C PRO A 10 -10.46 26.36 8.92
N VAL A 11 -10.72 25.21 9.55
CA VAL A 11 -11.66 24.24 8.96
C VAL A 11 -13.03 24.89 8.82
N GLY A 12 -13.72 24.65 7.70
CA GLY A 12 -15.02 25.28 7.39
C GLY A 12 -14.93 26.61 6.64
N HIS A 13 -13.73 27.09 6.29
CA HIS A 13 -13.59 28.25 5.42
C HIS A 13 -14.19 27.99 4.03
N SER A 14 -14.64 29.06 3.39
CA SER A 14 -15.17 29.03 2.02
C SER A 14 -14.06 29.12 0.97
N GLN A 15 -14.39 28.82 -0.30
CA GLN A 15 -13.48 29.05 -1.42
C GLN A 15 -13.06 30.52 -1.52
N LYS A 16 -14.01 31.45 -1.25
CA LYS A 16 -13.73 32.90 -1.22
C LYS A 16 -12.69 33.26 -0.17
N ASP A 17 -12.76 32.67 1.02
CA ASP A 17 -11.77 32.89 2.08
C ASP A 17 -10.37 32.43 1.64
N LEU A 18 -10.29 31.34 0.87
CA LEU A 18 -9.03 30.86 0.31
C LEU A 18 -8.47 31.84 -0.74
N GLU A 19 -9.31 32.31 -1.67
CA GLU A 19 -8.94 33.30 -2.69
C GLU A 19 -8.50 34.63 -2.06
N ASP A 20 -9.24 35.12 -1.07
CA ASP A 20 -8.90 36.33 -0.33
C ASP A 20 -7.57 36.19 0.44
N LYS A 21 -7.33 34.99 0.99
CA LYS A 21 -6.06 34.70 1.66
C LYS A 21 -4.88 34.65 0.68
N ILE A 22 -5.04 34.06 -0.50
CA ILE A 22 -4.04 34.07 -1.57
C ILE A 22 -3.75 35.52 -1.98
N ARG A 23 -4.80 36.30 -2.27
CA ARG A 23 -4.72 37.71 -2.67
C ARG A 23 -3.94 38.54 -1.64
N LYS A 24 -4.29 38.38 -0.37
CA LYS A 24 -3.61 39.07 0.75
C LYS A 24 -2.14 38.64 0.86
N THR A 25 -1.85 37.35 0.73
CA THR A 25 -0.49 36.78 0.83
C THR A 25 0.43 37.33 -0.24
N LEU A 26 -0.05 37.38 -1.49
CA LEU A 26 0.71 37.86 -2.65
C LEU A 26 0.59 39.37 -2.86
N ARG A 27 -0.21 40.10 -2.05
CA ARG A 27 -0.52 41.55 -2.20
C ARG A 27 -1.07 41.90 -3.59
N ILE A 28 -1.96 41.03 -4.11
CA ILE A 28 -2.57 41.20 -5.44
C ILE A 28 -3.66 42.27 -5.34
N PRO A 29 -3.68 43.32 -6.21
CA PRO A 29 -4.76 44.30 -6.28
C PRO A 29 -6.12 43.66 -6.52
N SER A 30 -7.20 44.26 -5.98
CA SER A 30 -8.56 43.72 -6.06
C SER A 30 -9.08 43.50 -7.49
N LYS A 31 -8.61 44.31 -8.44
CA LYS A 31 -8.99 44.25 -9.88
C LYS A 31 -8.20 43.25 -10.69
N GLU A 32 -7.10 42.74 -10.14
CA GLU A 32 -6.24 41.81 -10.88
C GLU A 32 -6.74 40.38 -10.71
N THR A 33 -6.82 39.62 -11.83
CA THR A 33 -7.23 38.21 -11.86
C THR A 33 -6.02 37.32 -11.74
N PHE A 34 -6.19 36.17 -11.09
CA PHE A 34 -5.19 35.11 -11.01
C PHE A 34 -5.89 33.75 -11.09
N HIS A 35 -5.14 32.75 -11.53
CA HIS A 35 -5.55 31.35 -11.45
C HIS A 35 -4.73 30.67 -10.35
N TYR A 36 -5.32 29.68 -9.66
CA TYR A 36 -4.60 28.90 -8.66
C TYR A 36 -4.96 27.43 -8.72
N GLU A 37 -4.02 26.58 -8.33
CA GLU A 37 -4.18 25.16 -8.16
C GLU A 37 -3.74 24.75 -6.76
N VAL A 38 -4.57 23.91 -6.10
CA VAL A 38 -4.22 23.34 -4.81
C VAL A 38 -3.34 22.11 -5.04
N MET A 39 -2.06 22.22 -4.69
CA MET A 39 -1.09 21.14 -4.83
C MET A 39 -1.07 20.20 -3.62
N ARG A 40 -1.42 20.73 -2.43
CA ARG A 40 -1.51 19.96 -1.21
C ARG A 40 -2.45 20.62 -0.21
N ARG A 41 -3.28 19.81 0.43
CA ARG A 41 -4.13 20.17 1.57
C ARG A 41 -3.88 19.19 2.71
N SER A 42 -3.53 19.68 3.89
CA SER A 42 -3.35 18.86 5.09
C SER A 42 -4.13 19.44 6.27
N LEU A 43 -4.70 18.56 7.09
CA LEU A 43 -5.38 18.94 8.32
C LEU A 43 -4.34 19.10 9.45
N ASP A 44 -4.28 20.27 10.06
CA ASP A 44 -3.48 20.58 11.27
C ASP A 44 -4.38 20.57 12.51
N ALA A 45 -4.31 19.48 13.28
CA ALA A 45 -5.06 19.27 14.53
C ALA A 45 -4.16 19.31 15.78
N ARG A 46 -2.94 19.85 15.70
CA ARG A 46 -1.98 19.87 16.81
C ARG A 46 -2.39 20.80 17.96
N LYS A 47 -3.16 21.85 17.69
CA LYS A 47 -3.61 22.84 18.67
C LYS A 47 -5.13 22.76 18.86
N LYS A 48 -5.62 21.65 19.42
CA LYS A 48 -7.04 21.49 19.76
C LYS A 48 -7.49 22.57 20.75
N PRO A 49 -8.73 23.09 20.64
CA PRO A 49 -9.78 22.71 19.69
C PRO A 49 -9.73 23.43 18.34
N SER A 50 -8.68 24.21 18.04
CA SER A 50 -8.54 24.99 16.80
C SER A 50 -7.96 24.11 15.70
N LEU A 51 -8.78 23.75 14.71
CA LEU A 51 -8.39 22.93 13.57
C LEU A 51 -8.25 23.79 12.32
N PHE A 52 -7.21 23.51 11.53
CA PHE A 52 -6.91 24.28 10.33
C PHE A 52 -6.59 23.37 9.15
N TYR A 53 -6.94 23.81 7.94
CA TYR A 53 -6.32 23.31 6.73
C TYR A 53 -5.06 24.12 6.41
N VAL A 54 -4.02 23.42 6.02
CA VAL A 54 -2.74 23.98 5.58
C VAL A 54 -2.52 23.59 4.13
N TYR A 55 -2.37 24.60 3.27
CA TYR A 55 -2.28 24.46 1.83
C TYR A 55 -0.86 24.68 1.31
N CYS A 56 -0.53 23.95 0.23
CA CYS A 56 0.47 24.35 -0.75
C CYS A 56 -0.28 24.65 -2.06
N ILE A 57 -0.07 25.85 -2.60
CA ILE A 57 -0.83 26.36 -3.75
C ILE A 57 0.14 26.86 -4.82
N TYR A 58 -0.16 26.58 -6.08
CA TYR A 58 0.48 27.22 -7.21
C TYR A 58 -0.43 28.30 -7.77
N VAL A 59 0.14 29.47 -8.05
CA VAL A 59 -0.60 30.62 -8.56
C VAL A 59 0.03 31.10 -9.86
N THR A 60 -0.80 31.25 -10.88
CA THR A 60 -0.44 31.85 -12.17
C THR A 60 -1.02 33.25 -12.26
N ILE A 61 -0.17 34.25 -12.45
CA ILE A 61 -0.53 35.66 -12.48
C ILE A 61 0.47 36.42 -13.35
N ARG A 62 0.11 37.61 -13.82
CA ARG A 62 1.06 38.48 -14.50
C ARG A 62 2.19 38.92 -13.57
N GLN A 63 3.41 39.08 -14.09
CA GLN A 63 4.59 39.59 -13.36
C GLN A 63 5.01 38.76 -12.12
N GLU A 64 4.90 37.45 -12.16
CA GLU A 64 5.25 36.51 -11.07
C GLU A 64 6.61 36.82 -10.41
N ASN A 65 7.65 37.04 -11.23
CA ASN A 65 9.01 37.36 -10.77
C ASN A 65 9.05 38.64 -9.93
N SER A 66 8.32 39.67 -10.34
CA SER A 66 8.27 40.96 -9.64
C SER A 66 7.56 40.82 -8.29
N ILE A 67 6.46 40.07 -8.25
CA ILE A 67 5.70 39.81 -7.02
C ILE A 67 6.58 39.09 -6.00
N VAL A 68 7.22 37.97 -6.40
CA VAL A 68 8.04 37.18 -5.48
C VAL A 68 9.23 37.99 -4.94
N LYS A 69 9.92 38.74 -5.81
CA LYS A 69 11.04 39.60 -5.40
C LYS A 69 10.63 40.68 -4.39
N LYS A 70 9.43 41.27 -4.51
CA LYS A 70 8.93 42.30 -3.61
C LYS A 70 8.45 41.78 -2.26
N LEU A 71 8.03 40.51 -2.20
CA LEU A 71 7.45 39.96 -0.98
C LEU A 71 8.48 39.58 0.08
N HIS A 72 9.67 39.13 -0.32
CA HIS A 72 10.74 38.63 0.57
C HIS A 72 10.24 37.64 1.62
N GLN A 73 9.29 36.74 1.25
CA GLN A 73 8.69 35.76 2.19
C GLN A 73 9.23 34.35 1.89
N PRO A 74 9.79 33.61 2.89
CA PRO A 74 10.30 32.25 2.68
C PRO A 74 9.24 31.25 2.23
N SER A 75 7.96 31.51 2.54
CA SER A 75 6.83 30.66 2.12
C SER A 75 6.38 30.89 0.69
N VAL A 76 6.93 31.89 -0.02
CA VAL A 76 6.56 32.25 -1.39
C VAL A 76 7.80 32.16 -2.29
N SER A 77 7.73 31.33 -3.33
CA SER A 77 8.84 31.11 -4.26
C SER A 77 8.33 30.91 -5.68
N LEU A 78 9.21 31.09 -6.63
CA LEU A 78 8.94 30.65 -8.03
C LEU A 78 9.10 29.14 -8.13
N VAL A 79 8.28 28.54 -8.98
CA VAL A 79 8.35 27.12 -9.31
C VAL A 79 8.11 26.92 -10.82
N THR A 80 8.88 26.01 -11.38
CA THR A 80 8.62 25.46 -12.72
C THR A 80 8.16 24.02 -12.53
N GLU A 81 6.98 23.70 -13.01
CA GLU A 81 6.47 22.35 -12.96
C GLU A 81 7.14 21.51 -14.03
N THR A 82 7.81 20.46 -13.60
CA THR A 82 8.37 19.45 -14.49
C THR A 82 7.53 18.19 -14.31
N GLY A 83 6.59 17.94 -15.22
CA GLY A 83 5.84 16.69 -15.24
C GLY A 83 6.75 15.49 -15.48
N TYR A 84 6.29 14.30 -15.08
CA TYR A 84 6.95 13.03 -15.41
C TYR A 84 7.03 12.88 -16.94
N ARG A 85 8.18 12.47 -17.42
CA ARG A 85 8.43 12.19 -18.84
C ARG A 85 8.94 10.78 -18.99
N PHE A 86 8.46 10.08 -20.02
CA PHE A 86 8.96 8.77 -20.40
C PHE A 86 10.40 8.88 -20.87
N SER A 87 11.17 7.84 -20.62
CA SER A 87 12.53 7.71 -21.14
C SER A 87 12.50 7.58 -22.66
N GLU A 88 13.56 8.04 -23.31
CA GLU A 88 13.78 7.76 -24.72
C GLU A 88 14.00 6.26 -24.93
N MET A 89 13.56 5.75 -26.07
CA MET A 89 13.69 4.34 -26.41
C MET A 89 15.12 4.01 -26.82
N GLY A 90 15.60 2.85 -26.34
CA GLY A 90 16.89 2.28 -26.71
C GLY A 90 16.91 1.75 -28.15
N GLN A 91 18.05 1.21 -28.55
CA GLN A 91 18.28 0.73 -29.92
C GLN A 91 18.23 -0.80 -30.07
N GLU A 92 18.32 -1.54 -28.97
CA GLU A 92 18.21 -3.00 -28.99
C GLU A 92 16.77 -3.40 -29.33
N ARG A 93 16.59 -4.23 -30.35
CA ARG A 93 15.25 -4.70 -30.74
C ARG A 93 14.83 -5.89 -29.90
N LEU A 94 13.61 -5.84 -29.38
CA LEU A 94 12.95 -7.03 -28.84
C LEU A 94 12.49 -7.92 -29.99
N ASN A 95 12.70 -9.23 -29.85
CA ASN A 95 12.13 -10.22 -30.77
C ASN A 95 10.70 -10.61 -30.33
N ARG A 96 10.36 -10.36 -29.07
CA ARG A 96 9.09 -10.73 -28.45
C ARG A 96 8.61 -9.59 -27.56
N ARG A 97 7.29 -9.48 -27.40
CA ARG A 97 6.70 -8.50 -26.48
C ARG A 97 7.13 -8.77 -25.03
N PRO A 98 7.32 -7.74 -24.21
CA PRO A 98 7.62 -7.92 -22.80
C PRO A 98 6.51 -8.69 -22.08
N VAL A 99 6.89 -9.57 -21.14
CA VAL A 99 5.95 -10.26 -20.27
C VAL A 99 6.01 -9.63 -18.86
N ILE A 100 4.85 -9.43 -18.26
CA ILE A 100 4.72 -8.92 -16.89
C ILE A 100 4.03 -10.00 -16.06
N VAL A 101 4.68 -10.44 -14.99
CA VAL A 101 4.15 -11.46 -14.09
C VAL A 101 3.57 -10.79 -12.85
N GLY A 102 2.25 -10.78 -12.74
CA GLY A 102 1.47 -10.15 -11.69
C GLY A 102 0.77 -8.86 -12.14
N ALA A 103 -0.54 -8.79 -11.91
CA ALA A 103 -1.39 -7.63 -12.20
C ALA A 103 -1.67 -6.77 -10.97
N GLY A 104 -0.72 -6.70 -10.02
CA GLY A 104 -0.73 -5.75 -8.90
C GLY A 104 -0.30 -4.34 -9.34
N PRO A 105 -0.19 -3.35 -8.43
CA PRO A 105 0.13 -1.97 -8.79
C PRO A 105 1.44 -1.84 -9.59
N CYS A 106 2.47 -2.61 -9.27
CA CYS A 106 3.72 -2.62 -10.02
C CYS A 106 3.50 -3.07 -11.47
N GLY A 107 2.86 -4.23 -11.66
CA GLY A 107 2.63 -4.78 -13.00
C GLY A 107 1.67 -3.93 -13.84
N LEU A 108 0.60 -3.41 -13.24
CA LEU A 108 -0.36 -2.55 -13.95
C LEU A 108 0.29 -1.24 -14.45
N PHE A 109 1.15 -0.60 -13.62
CA PHE A 109 1.82 0.62 -14.04
C PHE A 109 3.00 0.38 -14.99
N ALA A 110 3.67 -0.77 -14.90
CA ALA A 110 4.60 -1.19 -15.93
C ALA A 110 3.88 -1.44 -17.27
N ALA A 111 2.75 -2.17 -17.23
CA ALA A 111 1.90 -2.38 -18.41
C ALA A 111 1.39 -1.07 -19.00
N TRP A 112 0.94 -0.13 -18.15
CA TRP A 112 0.48 1.20 -18.55
C TRP A 112 1.51 1.93 -19.38
N GLN A 113 2.73 2.05 -18.86
CA GLN A 113 3.79 2.79 -19.54
C GLN A 113 4.26 2.11 -20.82
N LEU A 114 4.48 0.78 -20.77
CA LEU A 114 4.90 0.00 -21.94
C LEU A 114 3.84 0.03 -23.05
N THR A 115 2.55 -0.04 -22.68
CA THR A 115 1.46 0.06 -23.68
C THR A 115 1.43 1.43 -24.35
N LEU A 116 1.56 2.52 -23.58
CA LEU A 116 1.61 3.88 -24.15
C LEU A 116 2.82 4.11 -25.06
N ALA A 117 3.91 3.37 -24.80
CA ALA A 117 5.12 3.39 -25.60
C ALA A 117 5.11 2.37 -26.77
N GLY A 118 4.01 1.66 -27.00
CA GLY A 118 3.84 0.75 -28.14
C GLY A 118 4.39 -0.66 -27.99
N TYR A 119 4.73 -1.12 -26.77
CA TYR A 119 5.32 -2.46 -26.55
C TYR A 119 4.30 -3.61 -26.51
N ALA A 120 3.02 -3.33 -26.39
CA ALA A 120 1.95 -4.32 -26.34
C ALA A 120 2.22 -5.51 -25.36
N PRO A 121 2.45 -5.27 -24.06
CA PRO A 121 2.91 -6.29 -23.11
C PRO A 121 1.89 -7.41 -22.90
N LEU A 122 2.38 -8.62 -22.56
CA LEU A 122 1.57 -9.72 -22.04
C LEU A 122 1.62 -9.70 -20.50
N ILE A 123 0.46 -9.66 -19.87
CA ILE A 123 0.32 -9.68 -18.41
C ILE A 123 -0.21 -11.05 -17.98
N LEU A 124 0.55 -11.74 -17.12
CA LEU A 124 0.15 -13.01 -16.49
C LEU A 124 -0.28 -12.73 -15.06
N GLU A 125 -1.50 -13.10 -14.71
CA GLU A 125 -2.03 -13.01 -13.33
C GLU A 125 -2.54 -14.38 -12.89
N ARG A 126 -2.03 -14.87 -11.72
CA ARG A 126 -2.47 -16.17 -11.21
C ARG A 126 -3.93 -16.20 -10.81
N GLY A 127 -4.45 -15.09 -10.30
CA GLY A 127 -5.83 -15.01 -9.87
C GLY A 127 -6.78 -14.53 -10.96
N LYS A 128 -8.01 -14.28 -10.54
CA LYS A 128 -9.08 -13.83 -11.44
C LYS A 128 -9.06 -12.32 -11.63
N GLN A 129 -9.79 -11.85 -12.63
CA GLN A 129 -10.12 -10.44 -12.80
C GLN A 129 -10.89 -9.90 -11.58
N VAL A 130 -10.81 -8.61 -11.34
CA VAL A 130 -11.23 -7.99 -10.08
C VAL A 130 -12.70 -8.21 -9.72
N GLU A 131 -13.57 -8.35 -10.71
CA GLU A 131 -15.01 -8.61 -10.53
C GLU A 131 -15.23 -10.02 -9.93
N ASP A 132 -14.67 -11.05 -10.54
CA ASP A 132 -14.80 -12.45 -10.09
C ASP A 132 -14.03 -12.69 -8.80
N ARG A 133 -12.85 -12.09 -8.68
CA ARG A 133 -12.04 -12.10 -7.46
C ARG A 133 -12.82 -11.54 -6.27
N SER A 134 -13.55 -10.44 -6.45
CA SER A 134 -14.36 -9.84 -5.38
C SER A 134 -15.43 -10.81 -4.87
N ALA A 135 -16.05 -11.57 -5.76
CA ALA A 135 -17.01 -12.62 -5.39
C ALA A 135 -16.34 -13.77 -4.61
N ASP A 136 -15.15 -14.20 -5.02
CA ASP A 136 -14.39 -15.23 -4.30
C ASP A 136 -14.00 -14.78 -2.88
N VAL A 137 -13.55 -13.53 -2.73
CA VAL A 137 -13.19 -12.94 -1.43
C VAL A 137 -14.41 -12.83 -0.51
N GLU A 138 -15.54 -12.35 -1.01
CA GLU A 138 -16.77 -12.28 -0.21
C GLU A 138 -17.28 -13.66 0.20
N ARG A 139 -17.20 -14.64 -0.71
CA ARG A 139 -17.54 -16.04 -0.39
C ARG A 139 -16.63 -16.59 0.70
N PHE A 140 -15.31 -16.37 0.59
CA PHE A 140 -14.35 -16.79 1.58
C PHE A 140 -14.65 -16.19 2.96
N TRP A 141 -14.92 -14.91 3.06
CA TRP A 141 -15.24 -14.27 4.32
C TRP A 141 -16.54 -14.81 4.96
N LYS A 142 -17.52 -15.21 4.15
CA LYS A 142 -18.78 -15.78 4.65
C LYS A 142 -18.65 -17.25 5.04
N THR A 143 -17.96 -18.04 4.25
CA THR A 143 -17.98 -19.52 4.35
C THR A 143 -16.69 -20.12 4.92
N GLY A 144 -15.58 -19.39 4.92
CA GLY A 144 -14.25 -19.92 5.26
C GLY A 144 -13.60 -20.75 4.12
N ILE A 145 -14.25 -20.89 2.96
CA ILE A 145 -13.73 -21.68 1.83
C ILE A 145 -12.78 -20.81 1.01
N LEU A 146 -11.48 -21.04 1.17
CA LEU A 146 -10.42 -20.34 0.48
C LEU A 146 -10.26 -20.82 -0.97
N GLN A 147 -10.09 -19.87 -1.90
CA GLN A 147 -9.57 -20.10 -3.23
C GLN A 147 -8.08 -19.73 -3.25
N PRO A 148 -7.15 -20.70 -3.38
CA PRO A 148 -5.71 -20.44 -3.24
C PRO A 148 -5.16 -19.40 -4.23
N ASP A 149 -5.67 -19.38 -5.46
CA ASP A 149 -5.20 -18.48 -6.51
C ASP A 149 -6.06 -17.23 -6.71
N SER A 150 -7.20 -17.10 -6.02
CA SER A 150 -8.10 -15.94 -6.14
C SER A 150 -8.63 -15.53 -4.76
N ASN A 151 -7.97 -14.55 -4.11
CA ASN A 151 -8.23 -14.18 -2.71
C ASN A 151 -7.77 -12.73 -2.42
N VAL A 152 -7.60 -12.35 -1.15
CA VAL A 152 -7.15 -11.01 -0.75
C VAL A 152 -5.72 -10.70 -1.22
N GLN A 153 -4.89 -11.71 -1.44
CA GLN A 153 -3.48 -11.54 -1.86
C GLN A 153 -3.32 -11.64 -3.38
N PHE A 154 -4.02 -12.58 -4.02
CA PHE A 154 -3.88 -12.91 -5.43
C PHE A 154 -5.10 -12.51 -6.25
N GLY A 155 -4.83 -12.07 -7.45
CA GLY A 155 -5.79 -11.58 -8.43
C GLY A 155 -5.52 -10.14 -8.85
N GLU A 156 -6.23 -9.70 -9.88
CA GLU A 156 -6.08 -8.37 -10.48
C GLU A 156 -6.14 -7.24 -9.44
N GLY A 157 -5.20 -6.31 -9.54
CA GLY A 157 -5.00 -5.21 -8.59
C GLY A 157 -4.16 -5.58 -7.37
N GLY A 158 -3.79 -6.86 -7.19
CA GLY A 158 -2.97 -7.35 -6.07
C GLY A 158 -3.62 -7.15 -4.70
N ALA A 159 -2.86 -7.31 -3.62
CA ALA A 159 -3.34 -7.16 -2.24
C ALA A 159 -3.87 -5.74 -1.93
N GLY A 160 -3.41 -4.73 -2.67
CA GLY A 160 -3.86 -3.34 -2.55
C GLY A 160 -5.36 -3.14 -2.77
N THR A 161 -6.01 -3.97 -3.60
CA THR A 161 -7.43 -3.87 -3.91
C THR A 161 -8.32 -4.05 -2.67
N PHE A 162 -7.95 -4.94 -1.76
CA PHE A 162 -8.69 -5.20 -0.51
C PHE A 162 -7.98 -4.60 0.70
N SER A 163 -7.52 -3.36 0.58
CA SER A 163 -6.86 -2.59 1.63
C SER A 163 -7.60 -1.27 1.91
N ASP A 164 -7.03 -0.39 2.74
CA ASP A 164 -7.56 0.98 2.89
C ASP A 164 -7.36 1.83 1.61
N GLY A 165 -6.55 1.36 0.65
CA GLY A 165 -6.29 2.12 -0.57
C GLY A 165 -5.53 3.42 -0.33
N LYS A 166 -4.63 3.45 0.65
CA LYS A 166 -3.76 4.61 0.90
C LYS A 166 -2.82 4.85 -0.27
N LEU A 167 -2.75 6.10 -0.70
CA LEU A 167 -1.92 6.54 -1.82
C LEU A 167 -0.77 7.47 -1.38
N ASN A 168 -0.39 7.44 -0.13
CA ASN A 168 0.78 8.17 0.34
C ASN A 168 2.01 7.26 0.42
N THR A 169 3.16 7.83 0.11
CA THR A 169 4.46 7.17 0.20
C THR A 169 5.49 8.10 0.82
N VAL A 170 6.51 7.53 1.46
CA VAL A 170 7.69 8.26 1.96
C VAL A 170 8.86 8.24 0.96
N VAL A 171 8.70 7.52 -0.15
CA VAL A 171 9.73 7.46 -1.21
C VAL A 171 9.90 8.84 -1.82
N LYS A 172 11.15 9.32 -1.84
CA LYS A 172 11.50 10.56 -2.54
C LYS A 172 11.37 10.34 -4.05
N ASP A 173 10.71 11.28 -4.72
CA ASP A 173 10.41 11.19 -6.14
C ASP A 173 10.79 12.47 -6.89
N PRO A 174 12.06 12.60 -7.28
CA PRO A 174 12.49 13.75 -8.06
C PRO A 174 12.01 13.72 -9.51
N SER A 175 11.50 12.57 -9.99
CA SER A 175 11.07 12.37 -11.38
C SER A 175 9.60 12.70 -11.63
N GLY A 176 8.77 12.88 -10.58
CA GLY A 176 7.34 13.19 -10.70
C GLY A 176 6.44 11.96 -10.92
N ARG A 177 6.94 10.73 -10.74
CA ARG A 177 6.15 9.50 -10.89
C ARG A 177 4.98 9.44 -9.91
N ASN A 178 5.16 9.95 -8.69
CA ASN A 178 4.10 9.98 -7.69
C ASN A 178 2.86 10.73 -8.20
N ARG A 179 3.06 11.96 -8.70
CA ARG A 179 1.98 12.77 -9.28
C ARG A 179 1.35 12.08 -10.49
N TYR A 180 2.16 11.51 -11.35
CA TYR A 180 1.71 10.79 -12.55
C TYR A 180 0.84 9.56 -12.21
N VAL A 181 1.19 8.80 -11.17
CA VAL A 181 0.35 7.69 -10.67
C VAL A 181 -1.00 8.19 -10.20
N LEU A 182 -1.05 9.27 -9.41
CA LEU A 182 -2.31 9.85 -8.94
C LEU A 182 -3.18 10.35 -10.11
N GLU A 183 -2.59 11.04 -11.08
CA GLU A 183 -3.28 11.51 -12.29
C GLU A 183 -3.83 10.35 -13.12
N THR A 184 -3.06 9.26 -13.21
CA THR A 184 -3.51 8.03 -13.89
C THR A 184 -4.71 7.41 -13.16
N PHE A 185 -4.70 7.34 -11.83
CA PHE A 185 -5.86 6.86 -11.09
C PHE A 185 -7.10 7.76 -11.30
N VAL A 186 -6.93 9.08 -11.29
CA VAL A 186 -8.04 10.02 -11.59
C VAL A 186 -8.56 9.83 -13.01
N LYS A 187 -7.68 9.64 -13.99
CA LYS A 187 -8.06 9.34 -15.37
C LYS A 187 -8.98 8.11 -15.46
N PHE A 188 -8.78 7.11 -14.61
CA PHE A 188 -9.57 5.89 -14.59
C PHE A 188 -10.72 5.89 -13.56
N GLY A 189 -11.04 7.05 -12.97
CA GLY A 189 -12.26 7.25 -12.18
C GLY A 189 -12.05 7.37 -10.67
N ALA A 190 -10.82 7.54 -10.20
CA ALA A 190 -10.58 7.93 -8.81
C ALA A 190 -11.03 9.38 -8.55
N PRO A 191 -11.44 9.72 -7.33
CA PRO A 191 -11.78 11.09 -6.97
C PRO A 191 -10.60 12.05 -7.15
N SER A 192 -10.86 13.25 -7.67
CA SER A 192 -9.81 14.24 -7.97
C SER A 192 -9.10 14.81 -6.73
N ASP A 193 -9.70 14.68 -5.55
CA ASP A 193 -9.12 15.14 -4.30
C ASP A 193 -7.85 14.37 -3.88
N ILE A 194 -7.64 13.15 -4.40
CA ILE A 194 -6.38 12.42 -4.21
C ILE A 194 -5.17 13.17 -4.77
N LEU A 195 -5.37 14.09 -5.72
CA LEU A 195 -4.30 14.88 -6.30
C LEU A 195 -3.69 15.90 -5.34
N TYR A 196 -4.46 16.30 -4.31
CA TYR A 196 -4.01 17.34 -3.39
C TYR A 196 -4.15 16.98 -1.91
N ASP A 197 -4.92 15.98 -1.53
CA ASP A 197 -4.98 15.58 -0.12
C ASP A 197 -3.65 15.00 0.35
N ALA A 198 -3.18 15.46 1.52
CA ALA A 198 -1.91 15.02 2.10
C ALA A 198 -1.92 13.54 2.55
N LYS A 199 -3.10 12.98 2.73
CA LYS A 199 -3.33 11.55 3.04
C LYS A 199 -4.37 10.98 2.08
N PRO A 200 -4.06 10.92 0.78
CA PRO A 200 -5.00 10.47 -0.23
C PRO A 200 -5.33 8.99 -0.06
N HIS A 201 -6.58 8.64 -0.28
CA HIS A 201 -7.02 7.25 -0.28
C HIS A 201 -8.18 7.06 -1.27
N ILE A 202 -8.35 5.85 -1.76
CA ILE A 202 -9.42 5.54 -2.72
C ILE A 202 -10.50 4.67 -2.06
N GLY A 203 -10.13 3.68 -1.26
CA GLY A 203 -11.04 2.65 -0.75
C GLY A 203 -11.28 1.51 -1.75
N THR A 204 -11.57 0.33 -1.22
CA THR A 204 -11.70 -0.91 -2.00
C THR A 204 -12.76 -0.81 -3.11
N ASP A 205 -13.90 -0.19 -2.83
CA ASP A 205 -15.06 -0.07 -3.72
C ASP A 205 -14.79 0.78 -4.97
N ILE A 206 -13.99 1.83 -4.85
CA ILE A 206 -13.59 2.68 -5.97
C ILE A 206 -12.39 2.09 -6.68
N LEU A 207 -11.40 1.59 -5.93
CA LEU A 207 -10.17 1.05 -6.51
C LEU A 207 -10.44 -0.12 -7.47
N ALA A 208 -11.39 -1.01 -7.14
CA ALA A 208 -11.80 -2.10 -8.03
C ALA A 208 -12.30 -1.58 -9.41
N LYS A 209 -13.08 -0.49 -9.41
CA LYS A 209 -13.56 0.14 -10.65
C LYS A 209 -12.43 0.78 -11.46
N VAL A 210 -11.51 1.45 -10.76
CA VAL A 210 -10.34 2.10 -11.38
C VAL A 210 -9.46 1.05 -12.06
N ILE A 211 -9.20 -0.08 -11.39
CA ILE A 211 -8.39 -1.18 -11.93
C ILE A 211 -9.06 -1.78 -13.16
N LYS A 212 -10.37 -2.06 -13.10
CA LYS A 212 -11.13 -2.54 -14.26
C LYS A 212 -11.01 -1.59 -15.45
N ASN A 213 -11.26 -0.30 -15.24
CA ASN A 213 -11.18 0.70 -16.31
C ASN A 213 -9.76 0.80 -16.91
N MET A 214 -8.73 0.64 -16.07
CA MET A 214 -7.33 0.60 -16.52
C MET A 214 -7.07 -0.63 -17.39
N ARG A 215 -7.49 -1.83 -16.97
CA ARG A 215 -7.40 -3.06 -17.77
C ARG A 215 -8.08 -2.91 -19.12
N ASP A 216 -9.33 -2.44 -19.14
CA ASP A 216 -10.12 -2.30 -20.37
C ASP A 216 -9.42 -1.34 -21.35
N TYR A 217 -8.81 -0.27 -20.85
CA TYR A 217 -8.01 0.63 -21.66
C TYR A 217 -6.76 -0.05 -22.22
N LEU A 218 -6.02 -0.78 -21.39
CA LEU A 218 -4.78 -1.46 -21.79
C LEU A 218 -5.04 -2.50 -22.88
N ILE A 219 -6.09 -3.31 -22.74
CA ILE A 219 -6.50 -4.30 -23.75
C ILE A 219 -6.84 -3.60 -25.08
N LYS A 220 -7.60 -2.53 -25.04
CA LYS A 220 -7.94 -1.75 -26.22
C LYS A 220 -6.71 -1.20 -26.94
N HIS A 221 -5.60 -1.01 -26.25
CA HIS A 221 -4.36 -0.46 -26.80
C HIS A 221 -3.26 -1.52 -27.01
N GLY A 222 -3.63 -2.80 -27.10
CA GLY A 222 -2.74 -3.87 -27.54
C GLY A 222 -2.11 -4.72 -26.42
N ALA A 223 -2.32 -4.41 -25.15
CA ALA A 223 -1.91 -5.31 -24.07
C ALA A 223 -2.79 -6.56 -24.02
N GLU A 224 -2.23 -7.68 -23.59
CA GLU A 224 -2.97 -8.94 -23.40
C GLU A 224 -2.91 -9.33 -21.92
N PHE A 225 -4.05 -9.70 -21.34
CA PHE A 225 -4.13 -10.24 -19.99
C PHE A 225 -4.50 -11.73 -20.03
N ARG A 226 -3.72 -12.54 -19.33
CA ARG A 226 -4.04 -13.95 -19.05
C ARG A 226 -4.23 -14.10 -17.55
N PHE A 227 -5.49 -14.22 -17.15
CA PHE A 227 -5.88 -14.54 -15.78
C PHE A 227 -5.82 -16.05 -15.52
N GLN A 228 -5.82 -16.42 -14.24
CA GLN A 228 -5.70 -17.82 -13.81
C GLN A 228 -4.46 -18.50 -14.44
N THR A 229 -3.39 -17.71 -14.59
CA THR A 229 -2.14 -18.13 -15.24
C THR A 229 -0.99 -17.88 -14.27
N CYS A 230 -0.61 -18.93 -13.56
CA CYS A 230 0.47 -18.89 -12.58
C CYS A 230 1.82 -19.22 -13.24
N LEU A 231 2.85 -18.45 -12.92
CA LEU A 231 4.22 -18.76 -13.30
C LEU A 231 4.73 -19.94 -12.46
N LYS A 232 5.07 -21.05 -13.13
CA LYS A 232 5.60 -22.27 -12.54
C LYS A 232 7.11 -22.32 -12.59
N ASP A 233 7.71 -21.91 -13.73
CA ASP A 233 9.15 -22.03 -13.96
C ASP A 233 9.66 -21.02 -14.98
N ILE A 234 10.98 -20.85 -15.07
CA ILE A 234 11.68 -20.03 -16.06
C ILE A 234 12.75 -20.85 -16.79
N GLN A 235 12.88 -20.62 -18.09
CA GLN A 235 13.95 -21.22 -18.89
C GLN A 235 15.07 -20.21 -19.11
N ILE A 236 16.28 -20.55 -18.66
CA ILE A 236 17.47 -19.71 -18.77
C ILE A 236 18.51 -20.44 -19.63
N LYS A 237 19.09 -19.72 -20.57
CA LYS A 237 20.23 -20.19 -21.36
C LYS A 237 21.28 -19.08 -21.46
N GLU A 238 22.55 -19.42 -21.23
CA GLU A 238 23.67 -18.45 -21.30
C GLU A 238 23.43 -17.21 -20.44
N ASN A 239 22.90 -17.40 -19.21
CA ASN A 239 22.55 -16.35 -18.27
C ASN A 239 21.49 -15.34 -18.78
N ALA A 240 20.65 -15.71 -19.74
CA ALA A 240 19.58 -14.90 -20.29
C ALA A 240 18.25 -15.67 -20.29
N LEU A 241 17.16 -14.95 -20.01
CA LEU A 241 15.80 -15.47 -20.09
C LEU A 241 15.49 -15.93 -21.51
N GLN A 242 14.89 -17.11 -21.66
CA GLN A 242 14.41 -17.65 -22.93
C GLN A 242 12.88 -17.78 -22.97
N ALA A 243 12.31 -18.25 -21.86
CA ALA A 243 10.88 -18.44 -21.75
C ALA A 243 10.42 -18.47 -20.29
N LEU A 244 9.12 -18.24 -20.11
CA LEU A 244 8.38 -18.51 -18.88
C LEU A 244 7.55 -19.76 -19.08
N VAL A 245 7.39 -20.57 -18.04
CA VAL A 245 6.56 -21.78 -18.05
C VAL A 245 5.43 -21.59 -17.04
N THR A 246 4.21 -21.82 -17.46
CA THR A 246 3.02 -21.67 -16.61
C THR A 246 2.61 -23.01 -15.98
N GLU A 247 1.70 -22.99 -15.01
CA GLU A 247 1.26 -24.17 -14.24
C GLU A 247 0.70 -25.29 -15.14
N ASP A 248 0.09 -24.92 -16.26
CA ASP A 248 -0.44 -25.83 -17.29
C ASP A 248 0.64 -26.29 -18.32
N ASP A 249 1.92 -26.09 -17.98
CA ASP A 249 3.08 -26.43 -18.83
C ASP A 249 3.16 -25.63 -20.16
N THR A 250 2.40 -24.57 -20.30
CA THR A 250 2.52 -23.69 -21.48
C THR A 250 3.85 -22.92 -21.43
N VAL A 251 4.65 -23.05 -22.49
CA VAL A 251 5.91 -22.31 -22.64
C VAL A 251 5.65 -21.01 -23.37
N ILE A 252 5.96 -19.89 -22.71
CA ILE A 252 5.82 -18.52 -23.23
C ILE A 252 7.22 -17.97 -23.51
N PRO A 253 7.69 -17.96 -24.76
CA PRO A 253 8.98 -17.37 -25.10
C PRO A 253 9.02 -15.88 -24.76
N ALA A 254 10.07 -15.42 -24.09
CA ALA A 254 10.23 -14.04 -23.62
C ALA A 254 11.69 -13.61 -23.62
N ASP A 255 11.97 -12.40 -24.13
CA ASP A 255 13.26 -11.75 -24.03
C ASP A 255 13.35 -10.92 -22.75
N VAL A 256 12.19 -10.39 -22.28
CA VAL A 256 12.05 -9.55 -21.09
C VAL A 256 10.86 -10.00 -20.25
N ALA A 257 11.08 -10.17 -18.95
CA ALA A 257 10.06 -10.42 -17.95
C ALA A 257 10.18 -9.44 -16.77
N ILE A 258 9.13 -8.69 -16.49
CA ILE A 258 9.01 -7.89 -15.27
C ILE A 258 8.30 -8.75 -14.22
N LEU A 259 9.02 -9.13 -13.16
CA LEU A 259 8.48 -9.94 -12.07
C LEU A 259 7.85 -9.02 -11.02
N ALA A 260 6.58 -8.67 -11.22
CA ALA A 260 5.78 -7.83 -10.34
C ALA A 260 5.01 -8.66 -9.29
N LEU A 261 5.69 -9.64 -8.70
CA LEU A 261 5.18 -10.59 -7.72
C LEU A 261 4.78 -9.84 -6.44
N GLY A 262 3.65 -10.18 -5.86
CA GLY A 262 3.35 -9.82 -4.47
C GLY A 262 4.20 -10.64 -3.50
N HIS A 263 4.37 -10.18 -2.27
CA HIS A 263 5.15 -10.90 -1.25
C HIS A 263 4.54 -12.26 -0.84
N SER A 264 3.32 -12.56 -1.28
CA SER A 264 2.63 -13.82 -0.98
C SER A 264 2.89 -14.95 -1.99
N ALA A 265 3.58 -14.68 -3.11
CA ALA A 265 3.89 -15.67 -4.16
C ALA A 265 5.07 -16.56 -3.75
N ARG A 266 4.92 -17.30 -2.64
CA ARG A 266 5.98 -18.06 -1.97
C ARG A 266 6.55 -19.18 -2.83
N ASP A 267 5.70 -19.86 -3.58
CA ASP A 267 6.06 -20.85 -4.61
C ASP A 267 7.00 -20.26 -5.66
N THR A 268 6.69 -19.07 -6.15
CA THR A 268 7.53 -18.40 -7.15
C THR A 268 8.87 -17.96 -6.54
N PHE A 269 8.92 -17.51 -5.28
CA PHE A 269 10.20 -17.23 -4.61
C PHE A 269 11.07 -18.49 -4.50
N MET A 270 10.49 -19.62 -4.12
CA MET A 270 11.22 -20.90 -4.06
C MET A 270 11.77 -21.31 -5.43
N MET A 271 10.96 -21.21 -6.49
CA MET A 271 11.39 -21.48 -7.86
C MET A 271 12.55 -20.57 -8.29
N LEU A 272 12.44 -19.25 -8.07
CA LEU A 272 13.50 -18.31 -8.42
C LEU A 272 14.79 -18.57 -7.63
N HIS A 273 14.67 -18.98 -6.36
CA HIS A 273 15.82 -19.37 -5.53
C HIS A 273 16.49 -20.64 -6.05
N GLN A 274 15.72 -21.63 -6.48
CA GLN A 274 16.26 -22.85 -7.14
C GLN A 274 17.03 -22.51 -8.42
N HIS A 275 16.61 -21.50 -9.17
CA HIS A 275 17.35 -20.94 -10.31
C HIS A 275 18.53 -20.05 -9.91
N GLN A 276 18.87 -19.98 -8.62
CA GLN A 276 19.98 -19.21 -8.08
C GLN A 276 19.92 -17.70 -8.39
N LEU A 277 18.71 -17.13 -8.52
CA LEU A 277 18.58 -15.67 -8.57
C LEU A 277 19.04 -15.10 -7.22
N PRO A 278 19.94 -14.11 -7.23
CA PRO A 278 20.44 -13.53 -5.99
C PRO A 278 19.32 -12.93 -5.15
N MET A 279 19.23 -13.36 -3.88
CA MET A 279 18.25 -12.89 -2.91
C MET A 279 18.91 -12.57 -1.59
N GLU A 280 18.29 -11.69 -0.80
CA GLU A 280 18.72 -11.31 0.54
C GLU A 280 17.54 -11.37 1.51
N ALA A 281 17.80 -11.84 2.73
CA ALA A 281 16.84 -11.74 3.83
C ALA A 281 16.66 -10.27 4.24
N LYS A 282 15.42 -9.87 4.52
CA LYS A 282 15.07 -8.53 4.95
C LYS A 282 14.39 -8.51 6.31
N ASN A 283 14.59 -7.42 7.04
CA ASN A 283 13.78 -7.12 8.20
C ASN A 283 12.31 -6.91 7.79
N PHE A 284 11.40 -7.37 8.63
CA PHE A 284 9.96 -7.16 8.52
C PHE A 284 9.36 -6.94 9.91
N ALA A 285 8.05 -7.06 10.07
CA ALA A 285 7.40 -6.97 11.37
C ALA A 285 6.15 -7.83 11.39
N VAL A 286 5.79 -8.32 12.58
CA VAL A 286 4.59 -9.12 12.80
C VAL A 286 3.86 -8.66 14.05
N GLY A 287 2.56 -8.93 14.14
CA GLY A 287 1.79 -8.60 15.34
C GLY A 287 0.32 -8.87 15.18
N PHE A 288 -0.50 -8.12 15.88
CA PHE A 288 -1.95 -8.29 15.89
C PHE A 288 -2.65 -7.09 15.25
N ARG A 289 -3.75 -7.34 14.57
CA ARG A 289 -4.68 -6.29 14.17
C ARG A 289 -5.50 -5.87 15.38
N VAL A 290 -5.47 -4.59 15.73
CA VAL A 290 -6.13 -4.04 16.92
C VAL A 290 -7.28 -3.14 16.49
N GLU A 291 -8.49 -3.42 17.00
CA GLU A 291 -9.68 -2.60 16.79
C GLU A 291 -9.95 -1.72 18.02
N HIS A 292 -10.35 -0.48 17.74
CA HIS A 292 -10.87 0.48 18.71
C HIS A 292 -12.14 1.14 18.15
N PRO A 293 -13.05 1.66 18.99
CA PRO A 293 -14.14 2.51 18.51
C PRO A 293 -13.59 3.70 17.73
N GLN A 294 -14.07 3.93 16.51
CA GLN A 294 -13.62 5.07 15.69
C GLN A 294 -13.88 6.41 16.38
N GLN A 295 -14.98 6.52 17.13
CA GLN A 295 -15.30 7.74 17.89
C GLN A 295 -14.21 8.08 18.92
N MET A 296 -13.65 7.10 19.62
CA MET A 296 -12.53 7.30 20.56
C MET A 296 -11.32 7.91 19.85
N ILE A 297 -10.99 7.41 18.66
CA ILE A 297 -9.89 7.93 17.86
C ILE A 297 -10.20 9.34 17.35
N ASP A 298 -11.43 9.61 16.88
CA ASP A 298 -11.85 10.93 16.42
C ASP A 298 -11.74 11.98 17.53
N ASP A 299 -12.21 11.65 18.72
CA ASP A 299 -12.16 12.54 19.88
C ASP A 299 -10.72 12.78 20.34
N ALA A 300 -9.89 11.74 20.36
CA ALA A 300 -8.48 11.86 20.67
C ALA A 300 -7.72 12.73 19.66
N MET A 301 -8.04 12.63 18.37
CA MET A 301 -7.31 13.33 17.30
C MET A 301 -7.84 14.75 17.02
N TYR A 302 -9.15 14.97 17.10
CA TYR A 302 -9.79 16.24 16.73
C TYR A 302 -10.36 17.02 17.91
N GLY A 303 -10.64 16.35 19.04
CA GLY A 303 -11.40 16.85 20.19
C GLY A 303 -12.86 16.39 20.14
N ASN A 304 -13.46 16.23 21.32
CA ASN A 304 -14.79 15.66 21.52
C ASN A 304 -15.85 16.28 20.59
N GLY A 305 -16.53 15.45 19.83
CA GLY A 305 -17.61 15.82 18.92
C GLY A 305 -17.20 16.65 17.69
N LYS A 306 -15.92 17.00 17.53
CA LYS A 306 -15.44 17.89 16.46
C LYS A 306 -15.54 17.28 15.07
N ARG A 307 -15.39 15.96 14.93
CA ARG A 307 -15.56 15.29 13.64
C ARG A 307 -16.91 15.61 13.01
N ASN A 308 -17.99 15.40 13.76
CA ASN A 308 -19.35 15.63 13.26
C ASN A 308 -19.66 17.12 13.07
N ALA A 309 -19.28 17.97 14.05
CA ALA A 309 -19.53 19.40 14.00
C ALA A 309 -18.84 20.09 12.80
N LEU A 310 -17.66 19.63 12.40
CA LEU A 310 -16.86 20.19 11.30
C LEU A 310 -16.88 19.31 10.04
N ARG A 311 -17.66 18.24 10.02
CA ARG A 311 -17.74 17.27 8.89
C ARG A 311 -16.38 16.76 8.45
N LEU A 312 -15.54 16.40 9.42
CA LEU A 312 -14.20 15.89 9.17
C LEU A 312 -14.24 14.40 8.77
N PRO A 313 -13.26 13.90 7.99
CA PRO A 313 -13.12 12.48 7.72
C PRO A 313 -12.83 11.71 9.01
N ALA A 314 -13.02 10.39 9.00
CA ALA A 314 -12.60 9.53 10.10
C ALA A 314 -11.11 9.71 10.40
N ALA A 315 -10.78 9.94 11.66
CA ALA A 315 -9.42 10.29 12.08
C ALA A 315 -8.45 9.12 11.91
N PRO A 316 -7.34 9.29 11.19
CA PRO A 316 -6.25 8.34 11.17
C PRO A 316 -5.25 8.64 12.29
N TYR A 317 -4.53 7.61 12.75
CA TYR A 317 -3.40 7.78 13.65
C TYR A 317 -2.14 7.06 13.14
N LYS A 318 -1.01 7.46 13.70
CA LYS A 318 0.26 6.74 13.59
C LYS A 318 0.96 6.81 14.94
N VAL A 319 1.28 5.65 15.50
CA VAL A 319 2.01 5.53 16.75
C VAL A 319 3.26 4.67 16.53
N THR A 320 4.33 4.98 17.25
CA THR A 320 5.60 4.25 17.19
C THR A 320 6.34 4.40 18.50
N SER A 321 7.03 3.35 18.90
CA SER A 321 7.93 3.33 20.06
C SER A 321 9.12 2.42 19.78
N ASN A 322 10.27 2.75 20.36
CA ASN A 322 11.45 1.90 20.36
C ASN A 322 11.81 1.57 21.82
N PHE A 323 12.17 0.33 22.07
CA PHE A 323 12.49 -0.19 23.39
C PHE A 323 13.96 -0.52 23.56
N PRO A 324 14.49 -0.58 24.81
CA PRO A 324 15.91 -0.83 25.08
C PRO A 324 16.44 -2.17 24.53
N ASN A 325 15.56 -3.17 24.36
CA ASN A 325 15.90 -4.46 23.72
C ASN A 325 16.11 -4.36 22.19
N GLY A 326 16.08 -3.15 21.62
CA GLY A 326 16.27 -2.90 20.19
C GLY A 326 15.02 -3.08 19.34
N ARG A 327 13.88 -3.45 19.93
CA ARG A 327 12.64 -3.65 19.18
C ARG A 327 11.88 -2.35 18.97
N GLY A 328 11.44 -2.15 17.73
CA GLY A 328 10.44 -1.15 17.39
C GLY A 328 9.03 -1.76 17.44
N VAL A 329 8.10 -1.04 18.06
CA VAL A 329 6.65 -1.34 18.01
C VAL A 329 5.92 -0.18 17.39
N TYR A 330 5.08 -0.42 16.39
CA TYR A 330 4.43 0.65 15.66
C TYR A 330 3.11 0.23 15.01
N SER A 331 2.26 1.24 14.77
CA SER A 331 1.05 1.04 13.98
C SER A 331 1.38 0.93 12.48
N PHE A 332 0.81 -0.07 11.83
CA PHE A 332 0.96 -0.29 10.40
C PHE A 332 -0.41 -0.38 9.73
N CYS A 333 -0.52 0.17 8.53
CA CYS A 333 -1.73 0.12 7.69
C CYS A 333 -3.03 0.41 8.46
N MET A 334 -3.04 1.51 9.27
CA MET A 334 -4.22 1.93 10.03
C MET A 334 -5.37 2.27 9.09
N CYS A 335 -6.55 1.71 9.33
CA CYS A 335 -7.78 1.83 8.54
C CYS A 335 -8.86 2.55 9.36
N PRO A 336 -9.03 3.87 9.18
CA PRO A 336 -10.11 4.61 9.86
C PRO A 336 -11.47 4.14 9.36
N GLY A 337 -12.42 3.92 10.29
CA GLY A 337 -13.76 3.44 9.94
C GLY A 337 -13.73 2.20 9.04
N GLY A 338 -12.79 1.29 9.29
CA GLY A 338 -12.51 0.14 8.45
C GLY A 338 -12.78 -1.19 9.15
N TYR A 339 -12.34 -2.24 8.50
CA TYR A 339 -12.62 -3.63 8.87
C TYR A 339 -11.32 -4.42 8.95
N VAL A 340 -11.18 -5.29 9.94
CA VAL A 340 -10.21 -6.38 9.89
C VAL A 340 -10.72 -7.41 8.88
N VAL A 341 -9.84 -8.01 8.10
CA VAL A 341 -10.22 -9.00 7.09
C VAL A 341 -9.36 -10.25 7.18
N ASN A 342 -9.96 -11.41 6.90
CA ASN A 342 -9.20 -12.63 6.66
C ASN A 342 -8.45 -12.47 5.32
N ALA A 343 -7.12 -12.42 5.39
CA ALA A 343 -6.24 -12.22 4.23
C ALA A 343 -5.42 -13.47 3.89
N SER A 344 -5.87 -14.64 4.35
CA SER A 344 -5.23 -15.92 4.06
C SER A 344 -5.19 -16.21 2.54
N SER A 345 -4.13 -16.82 2.08
CA SER A 345 -3.95 -17.25 0.69
C SER A 345 -3.40 -18.67 0.54
N MET A 346 -3.16 -19.34 1.65
CA MET A 346 -2.64 -20.72 1.69
C MET A 346 -3.50 -21.58 2.60
N LYS A 347 -3.66 -22.84 2.25
CA LYS A 347 -4.38 -23.81 3.08
C LYS A 347 -3.71 -23.95 4.44
N GLU A 348 -4.51 -24.13 5.48
CA GLU A 348 -4.06 -24.32 6.86
C GLU A 348 -3.15 -23.19 7.39
N LYS A 349 -3.29 -21.99 6.87
CA LYS A 349 -2.57 -20.79 7.31
C LYS A 349 -3.54 -19.62 7.42
N THR A 350 -3.55 -18.97 8.58
CA THR A 350 -4.41 -17.81 8.83
C THR A 350 -3.57 -16.56 9.02
N CYS A 351 -3.87 -15.54 8.24
CA CYS A 351 -3.37 -14.19 8.47
C CYS A 351 -4.48 -13.16 8.26
N VAL A 352 -4.33 -12.01 8.91
CA VAL A 352 -5.28 -10.90 8.81
C VAL A 352 -4.64 -9.68 8.16
N ASN A 353 -5.49 -8.82 7.65
CA ASN A 353 -5.13 -7.48 7.19
C ASN A 353 -6.28 -6.51 7.52
N GLY A 354 -6.19 -5.25 7.11
CA GLY A 354 -7.26 -4.27 7.26
C GLY A 354 -7.64 -3.66 5.93
N MET A 355 -8.91 -3.34 5.79
CA MET A 355 -9.44 -2.60 4.64
C MET A 355 -10.43 -1.52 5.07
N SER A 356 -10.70 -0.59 4.18
CA SER A 356 -11.86 0.30 4.30
C SER A 356 -12.49 0.57 2.94
N TYR A 357 -13.77 0.92 2.97
CA TYR A 357 -14.44 1.51 1.83
C TYR A 357 -14.12 3.01 1.73
N SER A 358 -14.42 3.61 0.60
CA SER A 358 -14.18 5.03 0.33
C SER A 358 -14.78 5.97 1.38
N GLY A 359 -15.96 5.64 1.89
CA GLY A 359 -16.65 6.44 2.92
C GLY A 359 -16.06 6.33 4.32
N ARG A 360 -15.21 5.34 4.64
CA ARG A 360 -14.64 5.12 5.98
C ARG A 360 -15.67 5.23 7.11
N SER A 361 -16.84 4.60 6.90
CA SER A 361 -18.03 4.74 7.75
C SER A 361 -18.20 3.61 8.77
N GLY A 362 -17.24 2.69 8.89
CA GLY A 362 -17.25 1.65 9.91
C GLY A 362 -17.20 2.24 11.32
N LYS A 363 -17.78 1.52 12.29
CA LYS A 363 -17.82 1.94 13.68
C LYS A 363 -16.46 1.86 14.37
N ASN A 364 -15.57 0.98 13.88
CA ASN A 364 -14.25 0.74 14.43
C ASN A 364 -13.16 1.34 13.55
N ALA A 365 -12.11 1.83 14.18
CA ALA A 365 -10.79 2.03 13.60
C ALA A 365 -9.99 0.76 13.83
N ASN A 366 -9.12 0.37 12.90
CA ASN A 366 -8.18 -0.71 13.16
C ASN A 366 -6.80 -0.42 12.58
N SER A 367 -5.77 -0.98 13.19
CA SER A 367 -4.41 -1.03 12.63
C SER A 367 -3.69 -2.29 13.09
N ALA A 368 -2.73 -2.76 12.32
CA ALA A 368 -1.76 -3.68 12.89
C ALA A 368 -0.89 -2.92 13.89
N ILE A 369 -0.71 -3.49 15.07
CA ILE A 369 0.34 -3.13 16.01
C ILE A 369 1.37 -4.23 15.93
N ILE A 370 2.53 -3.88 15.38
CA ILE A 370 3.54 -4.83 14.95
C ILE A 370 4.87 -4.57 15.62
N VAL A 371 5.59 -5.65 15.84
CA VAL A 371 6.93 -5.70 16.45
C VAL A 371 7.94 -6.02 15.36
N SER A 372 9.06 -5.30 15.34
CA SER A 372 10.13 -5.53 14.37
C SER A 372 10.75 -6.92 14.50
N VAL A 373 11.04 -7.54 13.37
CA VAL A 373 11.66 -8.85 13.21
C VAL A 373 12.88 -8.72 12.30
N SER A 374 13.98 -9.25 12.72
CA SER A 374 15.25 -9.30 11.98
C SER A 374 15.64 -10.76 11.65
N PRO A 375 16.55 -10.98 10.71
CA PRO A 375 17.06 -12.32 10.40
C PRO A 375 17.62 -13.08 11.61
N ALA A 376 18.13 -12.37 12.62
CA ALA A 376 18.63 -12.98 13.86
C ALA A 376 17.52 -13.62 14.70
N ASP A 377 16.29 -13.14 14.60
CA ASP A 377 15.16 -13.63 15.41
C ASP A 377 14.70 -15.05 15.05
N TYR A 378 15.01 -15.49 13.84
CA TYR A 378 14.69 -16.84 13.36
C TYR A 378 15.94 -17.62 12.90
N GLY A 379 17.15 -17.11 13.22
CA GLY A 379 18.42 -17.80 12.94
C GLY A 379 18.67 -18.00 11.45
N ALA A 380 18.39 -16.98 10.63
CA ALA A 380 18.43 -17.08 9.16
C ALA A 380 19.77 -17.62 8.65
N GLN A 381 19.71 -18.68 7.85
CA GLN A 381 20.80 -19.24 7.08
C GLN A 381 20.55 -19.09 5.57
N ASP A 382 19.27 -18.99 5.17
CA ASP A 382 18.80 -18.86 3.80
C ASP A 382 17.96 -17.58 3.63
N PRO A 383 18.01 -16.92 2.46
CA PRO A 383 17.17 -15.73 2.19
C PRO A 383 15.67 -15.93 2.38
N LEU A 384 15.17 -17.17 2.24
CA LEU A 384 13.75 -17.53 2.37
C LEU A 384 13.31 -17.83 3.81
N ASP A 385 14.21 -17.91 4.78
CA ASP A 385 13.87 -18.30 6.16
C ASP A 385 12.86 -17.34 6.80
N GLY A 386 12.91 -16.05 6.47
CA GLY A 386 11.89 -15.10 6.92
C GLY A 386 10.49 -15.41 6.40
N MET A 387 10.39 -15.96 5.19
CA MET A 387 9.12 -16.44 4.64
C MET A 387 8.61 -17.67 5.41
N HIS A 388 9.49 -18.62 5.73
CA HIS A 388 9.15 -19.79 6.54
C HIS A 388 8.77 -19.43 7.96
N PHE A 389 9.42 -18.42 8.54
CA PHE A 389 9.03 -17.87 9.84
C PHE A 389 7.58 -17.32 9.82
N GLN A 390 7.22 -16.52 8.81
CA GLN A 390 5.84 -16.05 8.63
C GLN A 390 4.86 -17.22 8.49
N GLU A 391 5.21 -18.24 7.70
CA GLU A 391 4.38 -19.43 7.51
C GLU A 391 4.13 -20.20 8.82
N THR A 392 5.15 -20.30 9.66
CA THR A 392 5.04 -20.95 10.96
C THR A 392 4.05 -20.22 11.86
N LEU A 393 4.09 -18.89 11.89
CA LEU A 393 3.14 -18.07 12.66
C LEU A 393 1.72 -18.19 12.11
N GLU A 394 1.55 -18.19 10.78
CA GLU A 394 0.26 -18.34 10.13
C GLU A 394 -0.36 -19.72 10.38
N HIS A 395 0.46 -20.77 10.40
CA HIS A 395 0.00 -22.13 10.73
C HIS A 395 -0.41 -22.27 12.20
N LYS A 396 0.39 -21.75 13.14
CA LYS A 396 0.02 -21.69 14.56
C LYS A 396 -1.30 -20.94 14.75
N THR A 397 -1.48 -19.82 14.04
CA THR A 397 -2.71 -19.02 14.07
C THR A 397 -3.91 -19.83 13.56
N TYR A 398 -3.74 -20.58 12.47
CA TYR A 398 -4.76 -21.46 11.91
C TYR A 398 -5.16 -22.56 12.91
N GLN A 399 -4.19 -23.23 13.53
CA GLN A 399 -4.43 -24.27 14.53
C GLN A 399 -5.18 -23.71 15.75
N LEU A 400 -4.73 -22.56 16.27
CA LEU A 400 -5.35 -21.89 17.41
C LEU A 400 -6.81 -21.52 17.14
N GLY A 401 -7.10 -21.01 15.96
CA GLY A 401 -8.44 -20.59 15.54
C GLY A 401 -9.31 -21.72 14.96
N ASN A 402 -8.77 -22.94 14.81
CA ASN A 402 -9.41 -24.02 14.07
C ASN A 402 -9.95 -23.55 12.71
N GLY A 403 -9.09 -22.87 11.94
CA GLY A 403 -9.40 -22.31 10.63
C GLY A 403 -10.09 -20.94 10.64
N LYS A 404 -10.54 -20.46 11.81
CA LYS A 404 -11.11 -19.13 12.00
C LYS A 404 -10.04 -18.13 12.43
N ILE A 405 -10.37 -16.85 12.40
CA ILE A 405 -9.51 -15.79 12.94
C ILE A 405 -9.63 -15.82 14.47
N PRO A 406 -8.57 -16.16 15.22
CA PRO A 406 -8.61 -16.09 16.68
C PRO A 406 -8.58 -14.63 17.14
N GLN A 407 -9.45 -14.32 18.12
CA GLN A 407 -9.57 -12.98 18.71
C GLN A 407 -9.43 -13.05 20.23
N GLN A 408 -8.94 -11.96 20.81
CA GLN A 408 -8.79 -11.80 22.26
C GLN A 408 -8.92 -10.33 22.63
N LEU A 409 -9.50 -10.03 23.79
CA LEU A 409 -9.47 -8.68 24.34
C LEU A 409 -8.10 -8.38 24.92
N PHE A 410 -7.63 -7.15 24.82
CA PHE A 410 -6.29 -6.77 25.28
C PHE A 410 -6.10 -6.96 26.79
N GLY A 411 -7.13 -6.73 27.62
CA GLY A 411 -7.10 -6.99 29.05
C GLY A 411 -6.85 -8.46 29.37
N ASP A 412 -7.50 -9.36 28.64
CA ASP A 412 -7.35 -10.82 28.79
C ASP A 412 -6.00 -11.29 28.24
N TYR A 413 -5.53 -10.68 27.13
CA TYR A 413 -4.18 -10.92 26.60
C TYR A 413 -3.11 -10.56 27.63
N ARG A 414 -3.26 -9.43 28.33
CA ARG A 414 -2.36 -9.01 29.40
C ARG A 414 -2.33 -10.01 30.56
N GLN A 415 -3.49 -10.59 30.90
CA GLN A 415 -3.63 -11.60 31.95
C GLN A 415 -3.31 -13.03 31.49
N ASN A 416 -3.03 -13.24 30.22
CA ASN A 416 -2.79 -14.55 29.61
C ASN A 416 -3.97 -15.53 29.75
N ILE A 417 -5.19 -15.04 29.57
CA ILE A 417 -6.44 -15.83 29.62
C ILE A 417 -7.24 -15.64 28.34
N ALA A 418 -7.98 -16.66 27.90
CA ALA A 418 -8.86 -16.56 26.75
C ALA A 418 -10.09 -15.69 27.06
N SER A 419 -10.45 -14.81 26.11
CA SER A 419 -11.69 -14.03 26.20
C SER A 419 -12.92 -14.90 26.00
N GLN A 420 -14.04 -14.50 26.64
CA GLN A 420 -15.32 -15.20 26.54
C GLN A 420 -16.39 -14.42 25.77
N GLY A 421 -16.13 -13.15 25.44
CA GLY A 421 -17.04 -12.26 24.75
C GLY A 421 -16.40 -10.90 24.49
N TYR A 422 -17.11 -10.03 23.78
CA TYR A 422 -16.71 -8.63 23.57
C TYR A 422 -17.07 -7.78 24.78
N GLY A 423 -16.40 -6.61 24.90
CA GLY A 423 -16.69 -5.59 25.90
C GLY A 423 -17.75 -4.59 25.42
N ASP A 424 -17.43 -3.30 25.52
CA ASP A 424 -18.35 -2.20 25.17
C ASP A 424 -18.64 -2.09 23.67
N PHE A 425 -17.85 -2.74 22.82
CA PHE A 425 -18.03 -2.74 21.37
C PHE A 425 -17.67 -4.10 20.76
N ASN A 426 -18.25 -4.38 19.60
CA ASN A 426 -18.06 -5.62 18.86
C ASN A 426 -17.05 -5.44 17.73
N SER A 427 -16.37 -6.53 17.37
CA SER A 427 -15.52 -6.58 16.19
C SER A 427 -16.33 -6.38 14.90
N GLN A 428 -15.71 -5.71 13.93
CA GLN A 428 -16.21 -5.58 12.56
C GLN A 428 -15.39 -6.43 11.58
N THR A 429 -14.81 -7.51 12.04
CA THR A 429 -13.99 -8.41 11.22
C THR A 429 -14.80 -9.08 10.10
N LYS A 430 -14.26 -9.07 8.89
CA LYS A 430 -14.74 -9.85 7.75
C LYS A 430 -14.02 -11.19 7.70
N GLY A 431 -14.75 -12.26 7.92
CA GLY A 431 -14.26 -13.63 8.08
C GLY A 431 -14.85 -14.26 9.33
N GLN A 432 -14.75 -15.57 9.42
CA GLN A 432 -15.18 -16.31 10.63
C GLN A 432 -14.18 -16.05 11.76
N THR A 433 -14.67 -15.79 12.96
CA THR A 433 -13.87 -15.51 14.16
C THR A 433 -14.16 -16.50 15.28
N CYS A 434 -13.24 -16.64 16.22
CA CYS A 434 -13.45 -17.33 17.48
C CYS A 434 -12.61 -16.66 18.58
N PHE A 435 -13.02 -16.81 19.84
CA PHE A 435 -12.18 -16.39 20.96
C PHE A 435 -11.12 -17.46 21.25
N ALA A 436 -9.87 -17.02 21.44
CA ALA A 436 -8.76 -17.88 21.83
C ALA A 436 -7.68 -17.05 22.55
N ASN A 437 -6.78 -17.72 23.27
CA ASN A 437 -5.64 -17.04 23.88
C ASN A 437 -4.52 -16.86 22.86
N LEU A 438 -4.21 -15.64 22.46
CA LEU A 438 -3.18 -15.29 21.45
C LEU A 438 -1.74 -15.31 22.01
N ARG A 439 -1.56 -15.46 23.34
CA ARG A 439 -0.23 -15.60 23.95
C ARG A 439 0.45 -16.87 23.44
N GLY A 440 1.76 -16.81 23.19
CA GLY A 440 2.55 -17.90 22.61
C GLY A 440 2.57 -17.96 21.09
N LEU A 441 1.83 -17.08 20.39
CA LEU A 441 1.98 -16.96 18.93
C LEU A 441 3.29 -16.28 18.55
N MET A 442 3.72 -15.24 19.28
CA MET A 442 5.02 -14.60 19.14
C MET A 442 6.02 -15.14 20.19
N THR A 443 7.28 -14.80 20.06
CA THR A 443 8.27 -15.07 21.11
C THR A 443 7.99 -14.20 22.34
N GLU A 444 8.44 -14.63 23.53
CA GLU A 444 8.24 -13.89 24.79
C GLU A 444 8.75 -12.43 24.70
N ASP A 445 9.90 -12.22 24.07
CA ASP A 445 10.47 -10.89 23.89
C ASP A 445 9.61 -9.99 22.96
N MET A 446 9.05 -10.57 21.90
CA MET A 446 8.11 -9.86 21.01
C MET A 446 6.79 -9.54 21.74
N GLU A 447 6.24 -10.47 22.50
CA GLU A 447 5.02 -10.28 23.29
C GLU A 447 5.19 -9.22 24.37
N HIS A 448 6.32 -9.25 25.07
CA HIS A 448 6.66 -8.23 26.05
C HIS A 448 6.75 -6.84 25.41
N SER A 449 7.44 -6.74 24.27
CA SER A 449 7.54 -5.47 23.51
C SER A 449 6.18 -5.00 23.03
N PHE A 450 5.30 -5.90 22.57
CA PHE A 450 3.94 -5.58 22.16
C PHE A 450 3.11 -5.00 23.32
N LEU A 451 3.15 -5.63 24.49
CA LEU A 451 2.47 -5.13 25.71
C LEU A 451 2.94 -3.72 26.07
N LEU A 452 4.25 -3.52 26.17
CA LEU A 452 4.84 -2.20 26.45
C LEU A 452 4.45 -1.15 25.39
N GLY A 453 4.36 -1.58 24.12
CA GLY A 453 3.92 -0.72 23.01
C GLY A 453 2.49 -0.25 23.19
N MET A 454 1.58 -1.16 23.46
CA MET A 454 0.15 -0.84 23.70
C MET A 454 -0.01 0.15 24.86
N GLU A 455 0.66 -0.10 25.98
CA GLU A 455 0.63 0.79 27.15
C GLU A 455 1.24 2.17 26.85
N HIS A 456 2.39 2.20 26.15
CA HIS A 456 3.04 3.45 25.79
C HIS A 456 2.14 4.32 24.87
N PHE A 457 1.40 3.69 23.95
CA PHE A 457 0.54 4.41 23.00
C PHE A 457 -0.65 5.09 23.67
N SER A 458 -1.06 4.67 24.87
CA SER A 458 -2.06 5.38 25.68
C SER A 458 -1.64 6.79 26.10
N ASN A 459 -0.33 7.08 26.17
CA ASN A 459 0.17 8.42 26.41
C ASN A 459 -0.04 9.35 25.19
N ILE A 460 -0.22 8.77 23.99
CA ILE A 460 -0.42 9.51 22.73
C ILE A 460 -1.91 9.58 22.39
N ILE A 461 -2.61 8.47 22.53
CA ILE A 461 -4.05 8.30 22.28
C ILE A 461 -4.66 7.74 23.54
N PRO A 462 -5.35 8.56 24.36
CA PRO A 462 -5.96 8.10 25.61
C PRO A 462 -6.82 6.84 25.42
N GLN A 463 -6.67 5.88 26.32
CA GLN A 463 -7.36 4.58 26.29
C GLN A 463 -6.94 3.67 25.10
N PHE A 464 -5.77 3.86 24.51
CA PHE A 464 -5.30 2.96 23.45
C PHE A 464 -5.13 1.52 23.96
N ASP A 465 -4.74 1.35 25.23
CA ASP A 465 -4.57 0.10 25.97
C ASP A 465 -5.83 -0.34 26.74
N ARG A 466 -7.03 0.18 26.37
CA ARG A 466 -8.28 -0.22 27.01
C ARG A 466 -8.43 -1.74 27.02
N SER A 467 -8.99 -2.27 28.11
CA SER A 467 -9.06 -3.72 28.34
C SER A 467 -9.87 -4.48 27.29
N ASP A 468 -10.86 -3.82 26.68
CA ASP A 468 -11.72 -4.38 25.64
C ASP A 468 -11.29 -4.02 24.21
N ALA A 469 -10.08 -3.44 23.98
CA ALA A 469 -9.50 -3.37 22.65
C ALA A 469 -9.37 -4.79 22.06
N ILE A 470 -9.82 -4.97 20.81
CA ILE A 470 -9.94 -6.31 20.23
C ILE A 470 -8.68 -6.61 19.42
N LEU A 471 -7.95 -7.64 19.80
CA LEU A 471 -6.83 -8.20 19.06
C LEU A 471 -7.33 -9.29 18.12
N SER A 472 -6.92 -9.27 16.87
CA SER A 472 -7.17 -10.33 15.88
C SER A 472 -5.84 -10.87 15.38
N GLY A 473 -5.68 -12.19 15.45
CA GLY A 473 -4.43 -12.86 15.13
C GLY A 473 -4.21 -13.10 13.67
N MET A 474 -3.01 -13.39 13.26
CA MET A 474 -1.81 -12.53 13.25
C MET A 474 -1.71 -11.77 11.93
N GLU A 475 -1.21 -10.56 11.95
CA GLU A 475 -0.74 -9.88 10.73
C GLU A 475 0.75 -10.17 10.55
N THR A 476 1.07 -11.02 9.58
CA THR A 476 2.43 -11.49 9.31
C THR A 476 3.00 -10.88 8.04
N ARG A 477 2.14 -10.40 7.14
CA ARG A 477 2.50 -9.98 5.77
C ARG A 477 2.55 -8.46 5.64
N THR A 478 3.30 -7.80 6.53
CA THR A 478 3.46 -6.34 6.54
C THR A 478 4.39 -5.84 5.45
N SER A 479 5.39 -6.63 5.08
CA SER A 479 6.33 -6.39 3.97
C SER A 479 6.99 -7.69 3.56
N SER A 480 7.58 -7.71 2.36
CA SER A 480 8.35 -8.87 1.89
C SER A 480 9.53 -9.14 2.82
N PRO A 481 9.70 -10.38 3.32
CA PRO A 481 10.88 -10.78 4.09
C PRO A 481 12.12 -11.03 3.21
N VAL A 482 11.95 -10.95 1.88
CA VAL A 482 12.98 -11.25 0.88
C VAL A 482 13.20 -10.04 -0.02
N ARG A 483 14.44 -9.84 -0.47
CA ARG A 483 14.76 -8.94 -1.58
C ARG A 483 15.37 -9.76 -2.71
N ILE A 484 14.78 -9.67 -3.90
CA ILE A 484 15.36 -10.20 -5.13
C ILE A 484 16.28 -9.12 -5.69
N MET A 485 17.59 -9.40 -5.80
CA MET A 485 18.58 -8.41 -6.17
C MET A 485 18.46 -7.98 -7.63
N ARG A 486 18.63 -6.69 -7.87
CA ARG A 486 18.68 -6.07 -9.21
C ARG A 486 19.74 -4.96 -9.23
N ASP A 487 20.26 -4.68 -10.39
CA ASP A 487 21.24 -3.61 -10.62
C ASP A 487 20.59 -2.22 -10.68
N THR A 488 21.36 -1.21 -11.02
CA THR A 488 20.90 0.18 -11.18
C THR A 488 19.95 0.37 -12.34
N ASN A 489 19.96 -0.53 -13.32
CA ASN A 489 19.08 -0.55 -14.49
C ASN A 489 17.82 -1.41 -14.25
N GLY A 490 17.61 -1.88 -13.05
CA GLY A 490 16.45 -2.68 -12.67
C GLY A 490 16.54 -4.15 -13.06
N GLU A 491 17.62 -4.61 -13.70
CA GLU A 491 17.81 -5.98 -14.17
C GLU A 491 18.42 -6.87 -13.08
N SER A 492 18.00 -8.12 -13.00
CA SER A 492 18.63 -9.12 -12.14
C SER A 492 19.97 -9.60 -12.71
N ARG A 493 20.65 -10.53 -12.00
CA ARG A 493 21.84 -11.18 -12.55
C ARG A 493 21.55 -11.94 -13.85
N VAL A 494 20.33 -12.46 -14.02
CA VAL A 494 19.88 -13.10 -15.27
C VAL A 494 19.33 -12.03 -16.19
N HIS A 495 19.93 -11.91 -17.37
CA HIS A 495 19.50 -10.93 -18.38
C HIS A 495 18.04 -11.14 -18.78
N GLY A 496 17.31 -10.06 -18.96
CA GLY A 496 15.90 -10.04 -19.32
C GLY A 496 14.94 -10.18 -18.13
N ILE A 497 15.41 -10.39 -16.90
CA ILE A 497 14.57 -10.48 -15.70
C ILE A 497 14.66 -9.22 -14.88
N TYR A 498 13.52 -8.54 -14.68
CA TYR A 498 13.37 -7.27 -13.95
C TYR A 498 12.47 -7.47 -12.71
N PRO A 499 13.05 -7.80 -11.54
CA PRO A 499 12.26 -7.97 -10.32
C PRO A 499 11.79 -6.63 -9.75
N GLY A 500 10.50 -6.51 -9.43
CA GLY A 500 9.91 -5.25 -8.99
C GLY A 500 8.81 -5.34 -7.95
N GLY A 501 8.44 -4.18 -7.45
CA GLY A 501 7.36 -3.98 -6.52
C GLY A 501 7.65 -4.47 -5.11
N GLU A 502 6.57 -4.79 -4.40
CA GLU A 502 6.63 -5.20 -2.99
C GLU A 502 7.25 -6.60 -2.83
N GLY A 503 6.91 -7.55 -3.69
CA GLY A 503 7.46 -8.90 -3.63
C GLY A 503 8.98 -8.91 -3.78
N ALA A 504 9.51 -8.19 -4.73
CA ALA A 504 10.95 -8.05 -4.89
C ALA A 504 11.64 -7.22 -3.78
N GLY A 505 10.89 -6.70 -2.82
CA GLY A 505 11.44 -6.00 -1.65
C GLY A 505 11.80 -4.52 -1.86
N TYR A 506 11.31 -3.89 -2.93
CA TYR A 506 11.60 -2.48 -3.27
C TYR A 506 10.45 -1.52 -3.00
N ALA A 507 9.27 -2.02 -2.69
CA ALA A 507 8.09 -1.24 -2.37
C ALA A 507 7.41 -1.76 -1.11
N GLY A 508 6.50 -0.97 -0.54
CA GLY A 508 5.75 -1.32 0.67
C GLY A 508 4.31 -0.78 0.64
N GLY A 509 3.69 -0.71 -0.55
CA GLY A 509 2.31 -0.26 -0.72
C GLY A 509 2.00 0.17 -2.14
N ILE A 510 0.74 0.52 -2.41
CA ILE A 510 0.21 0.80 -3.77
C ILE A 510 1.08 1.81 -4.52
N MET A 511 1.34 2.98 -3.93
CA MET A 511 2.08 4.07 -4.60
C MET A 511 3.51 3.69 -4.92
N SER A 512 4.26 3.18 -3.95
CA SER A 512 5.66 2.81 -4.16
C SER A 512 5.79 1.66 -5.17
N ALA A 513 4.86 0.70 -5.18
CA ALA A 513 4.84 -0.39 -6.14
C ALA A 513 4.51 0.12 -7.56
N ALA A 514 3.53 1.02 -7.71
CA ALA A 514 3.19 1.65 -8.98
C ALA A 514 4.36 2.47 -9.55
N MET A 515 5.01 3.27 -8.70
CA MET A 515 6.20 4.06 -9.09
C MET A 515 7.38 3.17 -9.50
N ASP A 516 7.56 2.03 -8.83
CA ASP A 516 8.60 1.07 -9.18
C ASP A 516 8.29 0.38 -10.52
N GLY A 517 7.01 0.06 -10.80
CA GLY A 517 6.56 -0.44 -12.10
C GLY A 517 6.85 0.54 -13.24
N LEU A 518 6.56 1.83 -13.05
CA LEU A 518 6.94 2.88 -14.00
C LEU A 518 8.46 2.94 -14.21
N ARG A 519 9.24 2.83 -13.12
CA ARG A 519 10.70 2.81 -13.20
C ARG A 519 11.21 1.64 -14.04
N LEU A 520 10.71 0.43 -13.77
CA LEU A 520 11.14 -0.76 -14.51
C LEU A 520 10.74 -0.69 -15.99
N ALA A 521 9.56 -0.14 -16.29
CA ALA A 521 9.18 0.13 -17.67
C ALA A 521 10.15 1.13 -18.35
N ASP A 522 10.53 2.22 -17.65
CA ASP A 522 11.56 3.15 -18.13
C ASP A 522 12.90 2.43 -18.38
N ASP A 523 13.31 1.55 -17.48
CA ASP A 523 14.60 0.86 -17.60
C ASP A 523 14.58 -0.14 -18.77
N VAL A 524 13.46 -0.83 -19.02
CA VAL A 524 13.25 -1.64 -20.24
C VAL A 524 13.27 -0.74 -21.49
N MET A 525 12.55 0.38 -21.48
CA MET A 525 12.49 1.31 -22.62
C MET A 525 13.84 1.91 -22.98
N LYS A 526 14.67 2.27 -22.00
CA LYS A 526 16.02 2.82 -22.26
C LYS A 526 16.94 1.87 -23.00
N ARG A 527 16.71 0.58 -22.90
CA ARG A 527 17.51 -0.44 -23.54
C ARG A 527 16.91 -0.89 -24.87
N TYR A 528 15.62 -1.18 -24.85
CA TYR A 528 14.95 -1.85 -25.96
C TYR A 528 14.06 -0.92 -26.77
N HIS A 529 13.90 -1.28 -28.05
CA HIS A 529 12.89 -0.75 -28.95
C HIS A 529 11.73 -1.77 -29.06
N PRO A 530 10.46 -1.36 -29.17
CA PRO A 530 9.34 -2.27 -29.37
C PRO A 530 9.48 -3.15 -30.61
N VAL A 531 8.79 -4.28 -30.61
CA VAL A 531 8.85 -5.30 -31.70
C VAL A 531 8.34 -4.74 -33.04
N TYR A 532 7.44 -3.74 -33.02
CA TYR A 532 6.74 -3.18 -34.19
C TYR A 532 7.09 -1.72 -34.45
#